data_2f4c8884d55f7a18a8dac01e25582fa0
#
_entry.id   2f4c8884d55f7a18a8dac01e25582fa0
#
_cell.length_a   1.000
_cell.length_b   1.000
_cell.length_c   1.000
_cell.angle_alpha   90.00
_cell.angle_beta   90.00
_cell.angle_gamma   90.00
#
_symmetry.space_group_name_H-M   'P 1'
#
loop_
_entity.id
_entity.type
_entity.pdbx_description
1 polymer ?
#
loop_
_entity_poly.entity_id
_entity_poly.type
_entity_poly.pdbx_seq_one_letter_code
_entity_poly.pdbx_strand_id
1 'polypeptide(L)'
;MYRTILVPLDGSPRAEAILPHVENLAQRYSARLILLHVDTAPPLLLERDEVVDLEAYLEKRRQQRQKTETYLKGIIERWQAKGITAVMHLEQGPVVAGIIVAAQQEQADLVAMASHGAGGGKRAFYGSVTAGVLQQIDRPLLLIRSRFVK
;
A
#
# COMPACT_ATOMS: atom_id res chain seq x y z
N MET A 1 -22.43 -3.88 -0.17
CA MET A 1 -22.15 -2.53 -0.70
C MET A 1 -20.77 -2.44 -1.34
N TYR A 2 -19.69 -2.71 -0.60
CA TYR A 2 -18.35 -2.71 -1.16
C TYR A 2 -18.00 -4.11 -1.69
N ARG A 3 -17.48 -4.16 -2.92
CA ARG A 3 -17.06 -5.43 -3.56
C ARG A 3 -15.55 -5.60 -3.64
N THR A 4 -14.83 -4.51 -3.85
CA THR A 4 -13.39 -4.50 -3.99
C THR A 4 -12.80 -3.32 -3.23
N ILE A 5 -12.00 -3.62 -2.23
CA ILE A 5 -11.39 -2.61 -1.37
C ILE A 5 -9.88 -2.61 -1.59
N LEU A 6 -9.35 -1.46 -1.99
CA LEU A 6 -7.91 -1.27 -2.15
C LEU A 6 -7.31 -0.80 -0.82
N VAL A 7 -6.25 -1.47 -0.39
CA VAL A 7 -5.62 -1.23 0.92
C VAL A 7 -4.13 -0.95 0.70
N PRO A 8 -3.73 0.33 0.59
CA PRO A 8 -2.31 0.67 0.50
C PRO A 8 -1.57 0.42 1.81
N LEU A 9 -0.42 -0.22 1.73
CA LEU A 9 0.47 -0.48 2.86
C LEU A 9 1.91 -0.15 2.47
N ASP A 10 2.65 0.44 3.40
CA ASP A 10 4.07 0.75 3.21
C ASP A 10 5.00 -0.11 4.10
N GLY A 11 4.44 -1.11 4.78
CA GLY A 11 5.19 -1.97 5.69
C GLY A 11 5.31 -1.44 7.12
N SER A 12 4.86 -0.20 7.37
CA SER A 12 4.95 0.39 8.70
C SER A 12 3.82 -0.06 9.61
N PRO A 13 4.03 -0.15 10.94
CA PRO A 13 2.96 -0.44 11.89
C PRO A 13 1.83 0.58 11.87
N ARG A 14 2.13 1.84 11.55
CA ARG A 14 1.10 2.89 11.47
C ARG A 14 0.15 2.65 10.31
N ALA A 15 0.67 2.22 9.15
CA ALA A 15 -0.16 1.88 8.00
C ALA A 15 -1.06 0.68 8.28
N GLU A 16 -0.62 -0.26 9.10
CA GLU A 16 -1.37 -1.46 9.44
C GLU A 16 -2.57 -1.20 10.35
N ALA A 17 -2.73 0.02 10.87
CA ALA A 17 -3.92 0.39 11.63
C ALA A 17 -5.21 0.21 10.86
N ILE A 18 -5.14 0.20 9.52
CA ILE A 18 -6.29 -0.03 8.64
C ILE A 18 -6.76 -1.49 8.64
N LEU A 19 -5.87 -2.45 8.94
CA LEU A 19 -6.16 -3.86 8.71
C LEU A 19 -7.40 -4.39 9.45
N PRO A 20 -7.61 -4.11 10.77
CA PRO A 20 -8.81 -4.58 11.44
C PRO A 20 -10.10 -4.03 10.82
N HIS A 21 -10.05 -2.82 10.31
CA HIS A 21 -11.21 -2.17 9.71
C HIS A 21 -11.61 -2.81 8.38
N VAL A 22 -10.63 -3.05 7.51
CA VAL A 22 -10.92 -3.67 6.20
C VAL A 22 -11.28 -5.15 6.34
N GLU A 23 -10.70 -5.83 7.33
CA GLU A 23 -11.06 -7.20 7.64
C GLU A 23 -12.55 -7.29 8.02
N ASN A 24 -13.01 -6.40 8.89
CA ASN A 24 -14.41 -6.34 9.29
C ASN A 24 -15.32 -6.03 8.10
N LEU A 25 -14.95 -5.06 7.27
CA LEU A 25 -15.72 -4.72 6.07
C LEU A 25 -15.78 -5.88 5.08
N ALA A 26 -14.66 -6.56 4.86
CA ALA A 26 -14.60 -7.69 3.94
C ALA A 26 -15.50 -8.84 4.41
N GLN A 27 -15.51 -9.12 5.70
CA GLN A 27 -16.39 -10.16 6.26
C GLN A 27 -17.86 -9.76 6.14
N ARG A 28 -18.17 -8.50 6.41
CA ARG A 28 -19.56 -8.00 6.38
C ARG A 28 -20.16 -7.96 4.98
N TYR A 29 -19.38 -7.53 3.99
CA TYR A 29 -19.86 -7.32 2.62
C TYR A 29 -19.40 -8.41 1.64
N SER A 30 -18.65 -9.39 2.09
CA SER A 30 -17.99 -10.39 1.24
C SER A 30 -17.13 -9.72 0.17
N ALA A 31 -16.42 -8.65 0.56
CA ALA A 31 -15.58 -7.89 -0.34
C ALA A 31 -14.23 -8.57 -0.54
N ARG A 32 -13.67 -8.35 -1.73
CA ARG A 32 -12.31 -8.74 -2.05
C ARG A 32 -11.35 -7.64 -1.61
N LEU A 33 -10.27 -8.00 -0.95
CA LEU A 33 -9.24 -7.05 -0.51
C LEU A 33 -8.06 -7.11 -1.46
N ILE A 34 -7.59 -5.93 -1.89
CA ILE A 34 -6.37 -5.77 -2.70
C ILE A 34 -5.34 -5.09 -1.82
N LEU A 35 -4.29 -5.80 -1.42
CA LEU A 35 -3.17 -5.20 -0.71
C LEU A 35 -2.22 -4.58 -1.72
N LEU A 36 -2.07 -3.27 -1.65
CA LEU A 36 -1.22 -2.51 -2.55
C LEU A 36 0.06 -2.08 -1.86
N HIS A 37 1.18 -2.33 -2.51
CA HIS A 37 2.46 -1.72 -2.15
C HIS A 37 3.00 -0.97 -3.36
N VAL A 38 3.42 0.28 -3.17
CA VAL A 38 4.04 1.08 -4.21
C VAL A 38 5.53 1.20 -3.91
N ASP A 39 6.35 0.67 -4.82
CA ASP A 39 7.81 0.75 -4.71
C ASP A 39 8.26 2.11 -5.22
N THR A 40 8.82 2.91 -4.32
CA THR A 40 9.27 4.28 -4.59
C THR A 40 10.75 4.36 -4.92
N ALA A 41 11.46 3.23 -5.02
CA ALA A 41 12.89 3.26 -5.31
C ALA A 41 13.13 4.00 -6.63
N PRO A 42 14.07 4.98 -6.64
CA PRO A 42 14.32 5.75 -7.84
C PRO A 42 14.89 4.87 -8.94
N PRO A 43 14.60 5.20 -10.23
CA PRO A 43 15.22 4.49 -11.34
C PRO A 43 16.73 4.67 -11.30
N LEU A 44 17.45 3.66 -11.84
CA LEU A 44 18.89 3.74 -11.94
C LEU A 44 19.28 4.81 -12.97
N LEU A 45 19.83 5.92 -12.47
CA LEU A 45 20.36 6.99 -13.31
C LEU A 45 21.87 6.83 -13.40
N LEU A 46 22.37 6.53 -14.61
CA LEU A 46 23.80 6.43 -14.87
C LEU A 46 24.33 7.81 -15.26
N GLU A 47 25.19 8.38 -14.43
CA GLU A 47 25.98 9.55 -14.82
C GLU A 47 27.21 9.09 -15.62
N ARG A 48 27.73 10.01 -16.47
CA ARG A 48 28.72 9.72 -17.50
C ARG A 48 30.01 9.02 -17.00
N ASP A 49 30.38 9.21 -15.75
CA ASP A 49 31.63 8.71 -15.17
C ASP A 49 31.42 7.73 -14.01
N GLU A 50 30.18 7.30 -13.76
CA GLU A 50 29.89 6.34 -12.70
C GLU A 50 29.99 4.91 -13.19
N VAL A 51 30.82 4.12 -12.48
CA VAL A 51 30.81 2.67 -12.66
C VAL A 51 29.78 2.13 -11.70
N VAL A 52 28.63 1.74 -12.24
CA VAL A 52 27.55 1.15 -11.45
C VAL A 52 27.57 -0.35 -11.68
N ASP A 53 27.58 -1.10 -10.58
CA ASP A 53 27.38 -2.54 -10.66
C ASP A 53 25.89 -2.83 -10.85
N LEU A 54 25.49 -2.98 -12.11
CA LEU A 54 24.11 -3.23 -12.48
C LEU A 54 23.58 -4.53 -11.88
N GLU A 55 24.41 -5.56 -11.83
CA GLU A 55 24.00 -6.84 -11.27
C GLU A 55 23.69 -6.73 -9.78
N ALA A 56 24.55 -6.05 -9.02
CA ALA A 56 24.33 -5.80 -7.60
C ALA A 56 23.05 -4.97 -7.36
N TYR A 57 22.81 -3.97 -8.20
CA TYR A 57 21.61 -3.13 -8.15
C TYR A 57 20.36 -3.97 -8.37
N LEU A 58 20.32 -4.76 -9.44
CA LEU A 58 19.17 -5.60 -9.78
C LEU A 58 18.92 -6.67 -8.71
N GLU A 59 19.97 -7.24 -8.15
CA GLU A 59 19.86 -8.22 -7.06
C GLU A 59 19.25 -7.59 -5.81
N LYS A 60 19.68 -6.38 -5.46
CA LYS A 60 19.13 -5.65 -4.32
C LYS A 60 17.65 -5.33 -4.52
N ARG A 61 17.28 -4.94 -5.74
CA ARG A 61 15.88 -4.68 -6.09
C ARG A 61 15.03 -5.95 -5.97
N ARG A 62 15.54 -7.05 -6.47
CA ARG A 62 14.86 -8.34 -6.40
C ARG A 62 14.66 -8.78 -4.95
N GLN A 63 15.68 -8.65 -4.11
CA GLN A 63 15.58 -8.98 -2.69
C GLN A 63 14.55 -8.11 -1.97
N GLN A 64 14.51 -6.82 -2.28
CA GLN A 64 13.54 -5.89 -1.70
C GLN A 64 12.12 -6.26 -2.11
N ARG A 65 11.91 -6.56 -3.38
CA ARG A 65 10.61 -7.00 -3.89
C ARG A 65 10.16 -8.31 -3.22
N GLN A 66 11.08 -9.25 -3.06
CA GLN A 66 10.80 -10.52 -2.42
C GLN A 66 10.38 -10.34 -0.95
N LYS A 67 11.03 -9.44 -0.23
CA LYS A 67 10.64 -9.09 1.15
C LYS A 67 9.23 -8.52 1.21
N THR A 68 8.90 -7.64 0.28
CA THR A 68 7.57 -7.04 0.18
C THR A 68 6.52 -8.11 -0.10
N GLU A 69 6.77 -8.99 -1.07
CA GLU A 69 5.85 -10.07 -1.40
C GLU A 69 5.62 -11.02 -0.21
N THR A 70 6.69 -11.38 0.51
CA THR A 70 6.60 -12.23 1.69
C THR A 70 5.76 -11.57 2.79
N TYR A 71 5.96 -10.28 3.00
CA TYR A 71 5.21 -9.49 3.97
C TYR A 71 3.71 -9.49 3.64
N LEU A 72 3.36 -9.14 2.41
CA LEU A 72 1.95 -9.10 1.99
C LEU A 72 1.31 -10.48 1.99
N LYS A 73 2.06 -11.49 1.56
CA LYS A 73 1.59 -12.87 1.53
C LYS A 73 1.22 -13.36 2.93
N GLY A 74 1.97 -12.98 3.94
CA GLY A 74 1.65 -13.33 5.33
C GLY A 74 0.30 -12.79 5.77
N ILE A 75 -0.01 -11.55 5.40
CA ILE A 75 -1.31 -10.94 5.70
C ILE A 75 -2.43 -11.66 4.93
N ILE A 76 -2.21 -11.90 3.63
CA ILE A 76 -3.17 -12.57 2.77
C ILE A 76 -3.51 -13.97 3.30
N GLU A 77 -2.51 -14.74 3.71
CA GLU A 77 -2.72 -16.08 4.25
C GLU A 77 -3.57 -16.07 5.51
N ARG A 78 -3.34 -15.12 6.41
CA ARG A 78 -4.16 -14.96 7.61
C ARG A 78 -5.61 -14.64 7.27
N TRP A 79 -5.82 -13.80 6.26
CA TRP A 79 -7.17 -13.45 5.81
C TRP A 79 -7.87 -14.60 5.12
N GLN A 80 -7.15 -15.34 4.28
CA GLN A 80 -7.71 -16.52 3.61
C GLN A 80 -8.16 -17.57 4.63
N ALA A 81 -7.42 -17.74 5.72
CA ALA A 81 -7.82 -18.64 6.80
C ALA A 81 -9.13 -18.21 7.46
N LYS A 82 -9.51 -16.93 7.36
CA LYS A 82 -10.77 -16.39 7.85
C LYS A 82 -11.87 -16.33 6.79
N GLY A 83 -11.61 -16.88 5.61
CA GLY A 83 -12.58 -16.87 4.50
C GLY A 83 -12.61 -15.56 3.72
N ILE A 84 -11.63 -14.68 3.88
CA ILE A 84 -11.55 -13.42 3.16
C ILE A 84 -10.75 -13.61 1.89
N THR A 85 -11.29 -13.18 0.75
CA THR A 85 -10.55 -13.16 -0.52
C THR A 85 -9.62 -11.96 -0.55
N ALA A 86 -8.34 -12.22 -0.70
CA ALA A 86 -7.33 -11.17 -0.74
C ALA A 86 -6.24 -11.50 -1.75
N VAL A 87 -5.79 -10.48 -2.46
CA VAL A 87 -4.68 -10.57 -3.43
C VAL A 87 -3.74 -9.39 -3.22
N MET A 88 -2.52 -9.48 -3.78
CA MET A 88 -1.58 -8.37 -3.76
C MET A 88 -1.52 -7.69 -5.12
N HIS A 89 -1.23 -6.39 -5.09
CA HIS A 89 -0.97 -5.56 -6.26
C HIS A 89 0.30 -4.75 -5.99
N LEU A 90 1.29 -4.89 -6.84
CA LEU A 90 2.56 -4.17 -6.72
C LEU A 90 2.65 -3.13 -7.83
N GLU A 91 2.95 -1.89 -7.44
CA GLU A 91 3.15 -0.77 -8.36
C GLU A 91 4.53 -0.17 -8.16
N GLN A 92 5.00 0.56 -9.16
CA GLN A 92 6.24 1.34 -9.09
C GLN A 92 5.92 2.80 -9.35
N GLY A 93 6.73 3.67 -8.78
CA GLY A 93 6.65 5.10 -9.00
C GLY A 93 6.22 5.89 -7.78
N PRO A 94 5.70 7.13 -7.98
CA PRO A 94 5.19 7.92 -6.87
C PRO A 94 3.99 7.24 -6.20
N VAL A 95 3.93 7.30 -4.87
CA VAL A 95 2.94 6.55 -4.09
C VAL A 95 1.51 6.96 -4.45
N VAL A 96 1.23 8.26 -4.48
CA VAL A 96 -0.12 8.76 -4.77
C VAL A 96 -0.59 8.29 -6.15
N ALA A 97 0.25 8.46 -7.17
CA ALA A 97 -0.06 8.02 -8.52
C ALA A 97 -0.30 6.51 -8.57
N GLY A 98 0.53 5.73 -7.87
CA GLY A 98 0.38 4.28 -7.80
C GLY A 98 -0.94 3.85 -7.17
N ILE A 99 -1.38 4.55 -6.13
CA ILE A 99 -2.68 4.28 -5.48
C ILE A 99 -3.83 4.57 -6.46
N ILE A 100 -3.78 5.72 -7.14
CA ILE A 100 -4.83 6.10 -8.08
C ILE A 100 -4.91 5.11 -9.25
N VAL A 101 -3.76 4.75 -9.83
CA VAL A 101 -3.69 3.78 -10.93
C VAL A 101 -4.22 2.41 -10.49
N ALA A 102 -3.78 1.93 -9.34
CA ALA A 102 -4.24 0.63 -8.83
C ALA A 102 -5.74 0.62 -8.55
N ALA A 103 -6.28 1.71 -8.00
CA ALA A 103 -7.72 1.83 -7.77
C ALA A 103 -8.52 1.71 -9.06
N GLN A 104 -8.02 2.29 -10.14
CA GLN A 104 -8.66 2.21 -11.46
C GLN A 104 -8.52 0.82 -12.06
N GLN A 105 -7.31 0.27 -12.06
CA GLN A 105 -7.03 -1.05 -12.65
C GLN A 105 -7.82 -2.17 -11.96
N GLU A 106 -7.90 -2.12 -10.64
CA GLU A 106 -8.60 -3.12 -9.85
C GLU A 106 -10.10 -2.85 -9.74
N GLN A 107 -10.58 -1.73 -10.28
CA GLN A 107 -11.97 -1.30 -10.16
C GLN A 107 -12.43 -1.27 -8.70
N ALA A 108 -11.59 -0.73 -7.84
CA ALA A 108 -11.91 -0.62 -6.42
C ALA A 108 -13.06 0.34 -6.20
N ASP A 109 -14.02 -0.06 -5.39
CA ASP A 109 -15.14 0.80 -5.01
C ASP A 109 -14.95 1.45 -3.64
N LEU A 110 -13.85 1.13 -2.97
CA LEU A 110 -13.41 1.79 -1.75
C LEU A 110 -11.89 1.74 -1.68
N VAL A 111 -11.26 2.86 -1.34
CA VAL A 111 -9.85 2.89 -0.93
C VAL A 111 -9.84 3.09 0.58
N ALA A 112 -9.14 2.22 1.29
CA ALA A 112 -9.08 2.25 2.75
C ALA A 112 -7.62 2.30 3.19
N MET A 113 -7.25 3.33 3.94
CA MET A 113 -5.87 3.53 4.35
C MET A 113 -5.77 4.23 5.70
N ALA A 114 -4.63 4.10 6.34
CA ALA A 114 -4.31 4.88 7.53
C ALA A 114 -3.87 6.28 7.11
N SER A 115 -4.13 7.25 7.96
CA SER A 115 -3.81 8.65 7.68
C SER A 115 -2.31 8.92 7.66
N HIS A 116 -1.49 8.08 8.31
CA HIS A 116 -0.04 8.21 8.36
C HIS A 116 0.63 6.88 8.06
N GLY A 117 1.75 6.92 7.33
CA GLY A 117 2.68 5.82 7.18
C GLY A 117 3.98 6.12 7.91
N ALA A 118 5.08 5.55 7.42
CA ALA A 118 6.39 5.65 8.04
C ALA A 118 6.93 7.10 8.13
N GLY A 119 6.56 7.97 7.18
CA GLY A 119 7.08 9.35 7.08
C GLY A 119 6.29 10.40 7.86
N GLY A 120 5.21 10.04 8.57
CA GLY A 120 4.37 11.02 9.24
C GLY A 120 4.96 11.52 10.56
N GLY A 121 5.09 12.85 10.72
CA GLY A 121 5.49 13.47 11.96
C GLY A 121 4.36 13.55 12.99
N LYS A 122 4.73 13.82 14.25
CA LYS A 122 3.75 13.87 15.36
C LYS A 122 2.70 14.98 15.21
N ARG A 123 3.02 16.06 14.47
CA ARG A 123 2.15 17.24 14.35
C ARG A 123 1.33 17.26 13.07
N ALA A 124 1.57 16.38 12.14
CA ALA A 124 0.79 16.31 10.91
C ALA A 124 -0.55 15.63 11.17
N PHE A 125 -1.65 16.25 10.76
CA PHE A 125 -2.97 15.62 10.85
C PHE A 125 -3.06 14.40 9.94
N TYR A 126 -2.41 14.46 8.79
CA TYR A 126 -2.25 13.34 7.86
C TYR A 126 -0.97 13.55 7.05
N GLY A 127 -0.39 12.45 6.60
CA GLY A 127 0.85 12.49 5.82
C GLY A 127 0.64 13.04 4.40
N SER A 128 1.75 13.27 3.71
CA SER A 128 1.74 13.79 2.33
C SER A 128 1.01 12.88 1.37
N VAL A 129 1.11 11.57 1.56
CA VAL A 129 0.41 10.59 0.72
C VAL A 129 -1.10 10.73 0.89
N THR A 130 -1.58 10.81 2.14
CA THR A 130 -3.00 10.99 2.42
C THR A 130 -3.53 12.27 1.80
N ALA A 131 -2.80 13.39 1.94
CA ALA A 131 -3.19 14.65 1.34
C ALA A 131 -3.28 14.55 -0.19
N GLY A 132 -2.33 13.89 -0.83
CA GLY A 132 -2.35 13.69 -2.29
C GLY A 132 -3.50 12.80 -2.74
N VAL A 133 -3.78 11.74 -2.00
CA VAL A 133 -4.90 10.85 -2.33
C VAL A 133 -6.23 11.60 -2.19
N LEU A 134 -6.42 12.37 -1.10
CA LEU A 134 -7.63 13.17 -0.90
C LEU A 134 -7.90 14.12 -2.06
N GLN A 135 -6.86 14.70 -2.65
CA GLN A 135 -7.00 15.63 -3.75
C GLN A 135 -7.34 14.97 -5.08
N GLN A 136 -6.95 13.72 -5.28
CA GLN A 136 -6.99 13.07 -6.59
C GLN A 136 -7.97 11.91 -6.69
N ILE A 137 -8.44 11.38 -5.56
CA ILE A 137 -9.30 10.19 -5.56
C ILE A 137 -10.71 10.53 -6.08
N ASP A 138 -11.25 9.65 -6.91
CA ASP A 138 -12.57 9.81 -7.52
C ASP A 138 -13.60 8.80 -7.00
N ARG A 139 -13.29 8.15 -5.88
CA ARG A 139 -14.13 7.11 -5.29
C ARG A 139 -14.10 7.18 -3.77
N PRO A 140 -15.01 6.49 -3.07
CA PRO A 140 -15.03 6.52 -1.61
C PRO A 140 -13.68 6.21 -0.98
N LEU A 141 -13.34 6.96 0.06
CA LEU A 141 -12.07 6.82 0.78
C LEU A 141 -12.37 6.70 2.28
N LEU A 142 -11.92 5.62 2.88
CA LEU A 142 -11.95 5.43 4.32
C LEU A 142 -10.57 5.75 4.88
N LEU A 143 -10.48 6.73 5.76
CA LEU A 143 -9.26 7.09 6.45
C LEU A 143 -9.36 6.74 7.92
N ILE A 144 -8.41 5.93 8.39
CA ILE A 144 -8.30 5.63 9.81
C ILE A 144 -7.13 6.45 10.37
N ARG A 145 -7.40 7.18 11.43
CA ARG A 145 -6.35 7.95 12.07
C ARG A 145 -5.41 7.00 12.82
N SER A 146 -4.17 6.93 12.37
CA SER A 146 -3.15 6.11 13.02
C SER A 146 -2.80 6.71 14.37
N ARG A 147 -2.78 5.88 15.40
CA ARG A 147 -2.23 6.27 16.70
C ARG A 147 -0.74 6.06 16.68
N PHE A 148 -0.02 6.88 17.43
CA PHE A 148 1.41 6.65 17.61
C PHE A 148 1.61 5.35 18.38
N VAL A 149 2.41 4.46 17.79
CA VAL A 149 2.86 3.27 18.49
C VAL A 149 4.00 3.71 19.39
N LYS A 150 3.83 3.54 20.68
CA LYS A 150 4.88 3.84 21.64
C LYS A 150 5.97 2.78 21.60
#